data_937e673efccccf46a22105dc79198cc0
#
_entry.id   937e673efccccf46a22105dc79198cc0
#
_cell.length_a   1.000
_cell.length_b   1.000
_cell.length_c   1.000
_cell.angle_alpha   90.00
_cell.angle_beta   90.00
_cell.angle_gamma   90.00
#
_symmetry.space_group_name_H-M   'P 1'
#
loop_
_entity.id
_entity.type
_entity.pdbx_description
1 polymer ?
#
loop_
_entity_poly.entity_id
_entity_poly.type
_entity_poly.pdbx_seq_one_letter_code
_entity_poly.pdbx_strand_id
1 'polypeptide(L)'
;MSQSERFYELLNNMKAVHDAKRHDYANTDDVFANFRTCEQAGIPAWKGCCVRIGDKFSRIMGFAKKEKLEVKDESIKDTLIDMANYALIALILYEEEEDKNDDTPTLPVSGGRNFMYANMKE
;
A
#
# COMPACT_ATOMS: atom_id res chain seq x y z
N MET A 1 5.60 -24.53 -8.26
CA MET A 1 5.89 -23.35 -7.41
C MET A 1 5.05 -23.43 -6.13
N SER A 2 5.69 -23.34 -4.97
CA SER A 2 4.97 -23.30 -3.71
C SER A 2 4.25 -21.96 -3.53
N GLN A 3 3.32 -21.92 -2.57
CA GLN A 3 2.62 -20.68 -2.24
C GLN A 3 3.60 -19.61 -1.72
N SER A 4 4.58 -20.03 -0.90
CA SER A 4 5.58 -19.09 -0.40
C SER A 4 6.48 -18.56 -1.51
N GLU A 5 6.88 -19.41 -2.45
CA GLU A 5 7.66 -18.97 -3.60
C GLU A 5 6.90 -17.94 -4.42
N ARG A 6 5.61 -18.18 -4.63
CA ARG A 6 4.76 -17.22 -5.36
C ARG A 6 4.64 -15.90 -4.60
N PHE A 7 4.50 -15.96 -3.27
CA PHE A 7 4.45 -14.76 -2.44
C PHE A 7 5.71 -13.92 -2.59
N TYR A 8 6.89 -14.56 -2.52
CA TYR A 8 8.16 -13.85 -2.68
C TYR A 8 8.32 -13.29 -4.09
N GLU A 9 7.87 -14.01 -5.10
CA GLU A 9 7.90 -13.52 -6.48
C GLU A 9 7.07 -12.25 -6.62
N LEU A 10 5.87 -12.22 -6.03
CA LEU A 10 5.01 -11.04 -6.05
C LEU A 10 5.66 -9.86 -5.32
N LEU A 11 6.30 -10.09 -4.19
CA LEU A 11 7.03 -9.04 -3.47
C LEU A 11 8.16 -8.48 -4.34
N ASN A 12 8.89 -9.34 -5.03
CA ASN A 12 9.96 -8.92 -5.92
C ASN A 12 9.43 -8.09 -7.09
N ASN A 13 8.27 -8.46 -7.63
CA ASN A 13 7.62 -7.69 -8.70
C ASN A 13 7.22 -6.31 -8.20
N MET A 14 6.67 -6.23 -7.00
CA MET A 14 6.29 -4.94 -6.39
C MET A 14 7.51 -4.05 -6.18
N LYS A 15 8.61 -4.65 -5.72
CA LYS A 15 9.87 -3.93 -5.55
C LYS A 15 10.35 -3.37 -6.89
N ALA A 16 10.31 -4.18 -7.94
CA ALA A 16 10.76 -3.75 -9.26
C ALA A 16 9.93 -2.58 -9.80
N VAL A 17 8.61 -2.62 -9.60
CA VAL A 17 7.72 -1.53 -10.01
C VAL A 17 8.04 -0.26 -9.23
N HIS A 18 8.26 -0.38 -7.93
CA HIS A 18 8.62 0.77 -7.10
C HIS A 18 9.95 1.37 -7.52
N ASP A 19 10.95 0.53 -7.79
CA ASP A 19 12.27 0.99 -8.23
C ASP A 19 12.17 1.74 -9.56
N ALA A 20 11.34 1.28 -10.48
CA ALA A 20 11.12 1.96 -11.75
C ALA A 20 10.47 3.32 -11.55
N LYS A 21 9.45 3.42 -10.71
CA LYS A 21 8.79 4.69 -10.40
C LYS A 21 9.74 5.65 -9.72
N ARG A 22 10.54 5.16 -8.79
CA ARG A 22 11.53 5.96 -8.10
C ARG A 22 12.54 6.56 -9.08
N HIS A 23 12.93 5.79 -10.10
CA HIS A 23 13.84 6.27 -11.14
C HIS A 23 13.19 7.40 -11.96
N ASP A 24 11.91 7.23 -12.31
CA ASP A 24 11.17 8.23 -13.07
C ASP A 24 10.99 9.53 -12.29
N TYR A 25 10.94 9.46 -10.96
CA TYR A 25 10.80 10.62 -10.08
C TYR A 25 12.15 11.04 -9.48
N ALA A 26 13.26 10.75 -10.16
CA ALA A 26 14.61 11.02 -9.66
C ALA A 26 14.88 12.51 -9.38
N ASN A 27 14.09 13.42 -9.97
CA ASN A 27 14.23 14.86 -9.76
C ASN A 27 13.46 15.37 -8.54
N THR A 28 12.77 14.50 -7.81
CA THR A 28 12.04 14.86 -6.60
C THR A 28 12.54 14.02 -5.44
N ASP A 29 12.68 14.63 -4.27
CA ASP A 29 13.10 13.93 -3.07
C ASP A 29 11.97 13.10 -2.46
N ASP A 30 10.74 13.33 -2.92
CA ASP A 30 9.55 12.68 -2.36
C ASP A 30 8.91 11.76 -3.40
N VAL A 31 9.17 10.46 -3.27
CA VAL A 31 8.61 9.45 -4.20
C VAL A 31 7.09 9.30 -4.06
N PHE A 32 6.51 9.81 -2.98
CA PHE A 32 5.07 9.71 -2.74
C PHE A 32 4.36 11.06 -2.88
N ALA A 33 4.98 12.01 -3.58
CA ALA A 33 4.42 13.36 -3.73
C ALA A 33 2.98 13.35 -4.28
N ASN A 34 2.67 12.42 -5.18
CA ASN A 34 1.34 12.31 -5.77
C ASN A 34 0.25 11.88 -4.77
N PHE A 35 0.64 11.39 -3.59
CA PHE A 35 -0.31 11.03 -2.54
C PHE A 35 -0.58 12.18 -1.57
N ARG A 36 0.08 13.32 -1.73
CA ARG A 36 -0.01 14.43 -0.79
C ARG A 36 -0.98 15.53 -1.20
N THR A 37 -1.65 15.39 -2.34
CA THR A 37 -2.58 16.42 -2.84
C THR A 37 -3.67 16.75 -1.81
N CYS A 38 -4.16 15.75 -1.09
CA CYS A 38 -5.20 15.94 -0.07
C CYS A 38 -4.73 16.80 1.10
N GLU A 39 -3.43 16.97 1.29
CA GLU A 39 -2.90 17.84 2.35
C GLU A 39 -3.31 19.29 2.15
N GLN A 40 -3.55 19.69 0.91
CA GLN A 40 -4.04 21.03 0.59
C GLN A 40 -5.43 21.29 1.19
N ALA A 41 -6.20 20.23 1.43
CA ALA A 41 -7.51 20.28 2.05
C ALA A 41 -7.45 19.97 3.55
N GLY A 42 -6.25 19.91 4.14
CA GLY A 42 -6.09 19.63 5.55
C GLY A 42 -6.21 18.16 5.91
N ILE A 43 -6.15 17.28 4.92
CA ILE A 43 -6.27 15.83 5.14
C ILE A 43 -4.86 15.20 5.06
N PRO A 44 -4.42 14.48 6.12
CA PRO A 44 -3.13 13.81 6.07
C PRO A 44 -3.02 12.83 4.89
N ALA A 45 -1.84 12.76 4.30
CA ALA A 45 -1.61 11.94 3.11
C ALA A 45 -1.98 10.48 3.29
N TRP A 46 -1.73 9.89 4.47
CA TRP A 46 -2.07 8.49 4.72
C TRP A 46 -3.58 8.23 4.62
N LYS A 47 -4.41 9.20 5.04
CA LYS A 47 -5.87 9.10 4.92
C LYS A 47 -6.30 9.14 3.46
N GLY A 48 -5.66 10.01 2.67
CA GLY A 48 -5.92 10.05 1.23
C GLY A 48 -5.56 8.72 0.56
N CYS A 49 -4.46 8.11 0.99
CA CYS A 49 -4.07 6.80 0.50
C CYS A 49 -5.11 5.73 0.87
N CYS A 50 -5.67 5.80 2.08
CA CYS A 50 -6.73 4.88 2.52
C CYS A 50 -8.00 5.01 1.67
N VAL A 51 -8.33 6.22 1.20
CA VAL A 51 -9.45 6.42 0.28
C VAL A 51 -9.21 5.63 -1.01
N ARG A 52 -7.99 5.66 -1.53
CA ARG A 52 -7.63 4.88 -2.73
C ARG A 52 -7.78 3.38 -2.50
N ILE A 53 -7.39 2.91 -1.31
CA ILE A 53 -7.59 1.51 -0.93
C ILE A 53 -9.08 1.17 -0.96
N GLY A 54 -9.93 2.05 -0.40
CA GLY A 54 -11.38 1.89 -0.42
C GLY A 54 -11.94 1.76 -1.82
N ASP A 55 -11.46 2.58 -2.76
CA ASP A 55 -11.90 2.49 -4.15
C ASP A 55 -11.53 1.16 -4.78
N LYS A 56 -10.34 0.66 -4.52
CA LYS A 56 -9.90 -0.64 -5.01
C LYS A 56 -10.72 -1.76 -4.38
N PHE A 57 -10.98 -1.67 -3.09
CA PHE A 57 -11.81 -2.65 -2.38
C PHE A 57 -13.23 -2.70 -2.96
N SER A 58 -13.83 -1.54 -3.23
CA SER A 58 -15.16 -1.47 -3.85
C SER A 58 -15.19 -2.18 -5.21
N ARG A 59 -14.12 -2.01 -5.99
CA ARG A 59 -14.01 -2.68 -7.29
C ARG A 59 -13.98 -4.20 -7.13
N ILE A 60 -13.24 -4.69 -6.13
CA ILE A 60 -13.16 -6.12 -5.85
C ILE A 60 -14.52 -6.66 -5.40
N MET A 61 -15.22 -5.93 -4.54
CA MET A 61 -16.54 -6.35 -4.08
C MET A 61 -17.55 -6.40 -5.22
N GLY A 62 -17.48 -5.42 -6.13
CA GLY A 62 -18.32 -5.43 -7.32
C GLY A 62 -18.07 -6.65 -8.20
N PHE A 63 -16.79 -6.99 -8.39
CA PHE A 63 -16.39 -8.18 -9.13
C PHE A 63 -16.94 -9.46 -8.46
N ALA A 64 -16.76 -9.57 -7.15
CA ALA A 64 -17.19 -10.76 -6.40
C ALA A 64 -18.70 -10.99 -6.48
N LYS A 65 -19.49 -9.91 -6.52
CA LYS A 65 -20.94 -10.00 -6.62
C LYS A 65 -21.44 -10.49 -7.98
N LYS A 66 -20.72 -10.15 -9.04
CA LYS A 66 -21.17 -10.44 -10.41
C LYS A 66 -20.92 -11.87 -10.84
N GLU A 67 -20.10 -12.61 -10.12
CA GLU A 67 -19.70 -13.99 -10.44
C GLU A 67 -19.14 -14.20 -11.85
N LYS A 68 -19.25 -13.19 -12.70
CA LYS A 68 -18.71 -13.17 -14.05
C LYS A 68 -17.89 -11.92 -14.24
N LEU A 69 -16.72 -12.10 -14.82
CA LEU A 69 -15.91 -11.01 -15.29
C LEU A 69 -16.39 -10.56 -16.65
N GLU A 70 -16.92 -9.37 -16.73
CA GLU A 70 -17.05 -8.69 -18.02
C GLU A 70 -15.69 -8.15 -18.44
N VAL A 71 -14.77 -8.03 -17.47
CA VAL A 71 -13.40 -7.55 -17.67
C VAL A 71 -12.45 -8.70 -17.34
N LYS A 72 -11.37 -8.81 -18.09
CA LYS A 72 -10.38 -9.88 -17.93
C LYS A 72 -9.83 -9.99 -16.51
N ASP A 73 -9.46 -11.22 -16.09
CA ASP A 73 -8.84 -11.55 -14.82
C ASP A 73 -7.70 -10.60 -14.41
N GLU A 74 -6.96 -10.09 -15.39
CA GLU A 74 -5.85 -9.17 -15.15
C GLU A 74 -6.26 -7.98 -14.31
N SER A 75 -7.48 -7.45 -14.52
CA SER A 75 -7.99 -6.30 -13.79
C SER A 75 -8.09 -6.54 -12.30
N ILE A 76 -8.50 -7.74 -11.88
CA ILE A 76 -8.61 -8.09 -10.47
C ILE A 76 -7.23 -8.33 -9.85
N LYS A 77 -6.35 -9.00 -10.59
CA LYS A 77 -4.98 -9.22 -10.13
C LYS A 77 -4.26 -7.89 -9.92
N ASP A 78 -4.38 -6.99 -10.90
CA ASP A 78 -3.78 -5.65 -10.79
C ASP A 78 -4.37 -4.87 -9.62
N THR A 79 -5.69 -4.96 -9.41
CA THR A 79 -6.36 -4.27 -8.31
C THR A 79 -5.86 -4.77 -6.95
N LEU A 80 -5.68 -6.08 -6.80
CA LEU A 80 -5.16 -6.66 -5.57
C LEU A 80 -3.72 -6.21 -5.30
N ILE A 81 -2.88 -6.18 -6.32
CA ILE A 81 -1.50 -5.68 -6.20
C ILE A 81 -1.51 -4.20 -5.82
N ASP A 82 -2.36 -3.39 -6.46
CA ASP A 82 -2.48 -1.97 -6.13
C ASP A 82 -2.86 -1.77 -4.66
N MET A 83 -3.81 -2.57 -4.15
CA MET A 83 -4.20 -2.48 -2.75
C MET A 83 -3.04 -2.80 -1.81
N ALA A 84 -2.29 -3.86 -2.12
CA ALA A 84 -1.13 -4.22 -1.30
C ALA A 84 -0.09 -3.09 -1.30
N ASN A 85 0.16 -2.51 -2.46
CA ASN A 85 1.11 -1.41 -2.61
C ASN A 85 0.63 -0.17 -1.84
N TYR A 86 -0.63 0.20 -1.98
CA TYR A 86 -1.19 1.35 -1.26
C TYR A 86 -1.16 1.15 0.25
N ALA A 87 -1.34 -0.10 0.72
CA ALA A 87 -1.27 -0.38 2.15
C ALA A 87 0.12 -0.10 2.70
N LEU A 88 1.17 -0.49 1.98
CA LEU A 88 2.54 -0.20 2.37
C LEU A 88 2.83 1.30 2.34
N ILE A 89 2.37 1.98 1.30
CA ILE A 89 2.55 3.43 1.19
C ILE A 89 1.81 4.15 2.33
N ALA A 90 0.58 3.73 2.63
CA ALA A 90 -0.20 4.32 3.72
C ALA A 90 0.52 4.17 5.06
N LEU A 91 1.14 3.02 5.29
CA LEU A 91 1.91 2.80 6.52
C LEU A 91 3.09 3.78 6.62
N ILE A 92 3.84 3.94 5.54
CA ILE A 92 4.97 4.87 5.51
C ILE A 92 4.49 6.30 5.77
N LEU A 93 3.43 6.72 5.10
CA LEU A 93 2.87 8.06 5.27
C LEU A 93 2.32 8.28 6.68
N TYR A 94 1.73 7.24 7.27
CA TYR A 94 1.25 7.28 8.64
C TYR A 94 2.42 7.47 9.62
N GLU A 95 3.51 6.74 9.43
CA GLU A 95 4.69 6.87 10.27
C GLU A 95 5.29 8.27 10.18
N GLU A 96 5.32 8.85 8.99
CA GLU A 96 5.77 10.24 8.82
C GLU A 96 4.89 11.22 9.59
N GLU A 97 3.58 11.00 9.59
CA GLU A 97 2.65 11.84 10.33
C GLU A 97 2.84 11.74 11.83
N GLU A 98 3.11 10.52 12.33
CA GLU A 98 3.43 10.31 13.74
C GLU A 98 4.69 11.09 14.14
N ASP A 99 5.72 11.05 13.31
CA ASP A 99 6.97 11.75 13.58
C ASP A 99 6.78 13.27 13.65
N LYS A 100 5.86 13.81 12.86
CA LYS A 100 5.55 15.25 12.88
C LYS A 100 4.83 15.67 14.14
N ASN A 101 4.00 14.81 14.71
CA ASN A 101 3.09 15.13 15.82
C ASN A 101 3.59 14.67 17.18
N ASP A 102 4.66 13.89 17.21
CA ASP A 102 5.13 13.26 18.43
C ASP A 102 6.60 13.58 18.69
N ASP A 103 6.86 14.23 19.84
CA ASP A 103 8.22 14.51 20.30
C ASP A 103 8.85 13.30 20.99
N THR A 104 8.10 12.22 21.22
CA THR A 104 8.62 11.02 21.85
C THR A 104 9.24 10.11 20.80
N PRO A 105 10.31 9.35 21.18
CA PRO A 105 10.91 8.39 20.25
C PRO A 105 9.89 7.33 19.84
N THR A 106 9.78 7.09 18.53
CA THR A 106 8.89 6.05 18.03
C THR A 106 9.48 4.67 18.33
N LEU A 107 8.58 3.71 18.59
CA LEU A 107 8.98 2.33 18.79
C LEU A 107 9.55 1.75 17.49
N PRO A 108 10.55 0.85 17.58
CA PRO A 108 11.10 0.22 16.39
C PRO A 108 10.02 -0.49 15.59
N VAL A 109 10.07 -0.34 14.28
CA VAL A 109 9.11 -0.98 13.36
C VAL A 109 9.12 -2.50 13.51
N SER A 110 10.27 -3.08 13.86
CA SER A 110 10.40 -4.51 14.09
C SER A 110 9.45 -5.03 15.18
N GLY A 111 9.19 -4.21 16.22
CA GLY A 111 8.24 -4.58 17.26
C GLY A 111 6.83 -4.72 16.73
N GLY A 112 6.40 -3.80 15.87
CA GLY A 112 5.10 -3.84 15.25
C GLY A 112 4.91 -5.06 14.37
N ARG A 113 5.93 -5.43 13.61
CA ARG A 113 5.88 -6.61 12.76
C ARG A 113 5.74 -7.89 13.57
N ASN A 114 6.49 -8.00 14.65
CA ASN A 114 6.42 -9.16 15.53
C ASN A 114 5.03 -9.31 16.14
N PHE A 115 4.43 -8.21 16.52
CA PHE A 115 3.07 -8.19 17.06
C PHE A 115 2.07 -8.72 16.03
N MET A 116 2.17 -8.27 14.77
CA MET A 116 1.28 -8.72 13.70
C MET A 116 1.39 -10.22 13.46
N TYR A 117 2.61 -10.73 13.40
CA TYR A 117 2.82 -12.16 13.17
C TYR A 117 2.35 -13.01 14.34
N ALA A 118 2.50 -12.53 15.57
CA ALA A 118 1.98 -13.23 16.74
C ALA A 118 0.46 -13.38 16.66
N ASN A 119 -0.25 -12.34 16.23
CA ASN A 119 -1.70 -12.37 16.07
C ASN A 119 -2.13 -13.32 14.96
N MET A 120 -1.36 -13.42 13.91
CA MET A 120 -1.67 -14.31 12.80
C MET A 120 -1.50 -15.78 13.12
N LYS A 121 -0.68 -16.11 14.11
CA LYS A 121 -0.45 -17.50 14.51
C LYS A 121 -1.55 -18.07 15.38
N GLU A 122 -2.36 -17.23 15.94
CA GLU A 122 -3.50 -17.63 16.77
C GLU A 122 -4.77 -17.75 15.92
#